data_1b0fe55ffdb9bd1f4a848253b4afd175
#
_entry.id   1b0fe55ffdb9bd1f4a848253b4afd175
#
_cell.length_a   1.000
_cell.length_b   1.000
_cell.length_c   1.000
_cell.angle_alpha   90.00
_cell.angle_beta   90.00
_cell.angle_gamma   90.00
#
_symmetry.space_group_name_H-M   'P 1'
#
loop_
_entity.id
_entity.type
_entity.pdbx_description
1 polymer ?
#
loop_
_entity_poly.entity_id
_entity_poly.type
_entity_poly.pdbx_seq_one_letter_code
_entity_poly.pdbx_strand_id
1 'polypeptide(L)'
;TGAPWILLSEMDLGMARTEQRDPTAVIADELGMNHAYGVEFLELSLGSEIERSFCHDDFNEKGFHGNALMASVALKDAFMIRLPGEAVWFNDSNEQPRIGDRCAVGAIVETEAGPMVAVSVHLESVATAAYRERQMAALIDAVEAFAPGLPILIGGDLNTGNHTGGDYSTDTLFAMAEGRGFECHGGPLDQTSTRPSLITRFPDRTMKLDWFITRGLKIGESHLVSSLNGEDKPLSDHDMIVCTIEGFSV
;
A
#
# COMPACT_ATOMS: atom_id res chain seq x y z
N THR A 1 -3.42 1.37 -17.39
CA THR A 1 -2.86 2.72 -17.15
C THR A 1 -1.56 2.94 -17.88
N GLY A 2 -0.74 1.88 -18.08
CA GLY A 2 0.62 2.01 -18.61
C GLY A 2 1.58 2.69 -17.62
N ALA A 3 1.25 2.70 -16.32
CA ALA A 3 2.08 3.30 -15.29
C ALA A 3 3.44 2.58 -15.20
N PRO A 4 4.56 3.31 -15.17
CA PRO A 4 5.88 2.70 -15.07
C PRO A 4 6.23 2.19 -13.67
N TRP A 5 5.49 2.61 -12.65
CA TRP A 5 5.63 2.15 -11.27
C TRP A 5 4.25 1.81 -10.70
N ILE A 6 4.16 0.72 -9.95
CA ILE A 6 2.95 0.27 -9.28
C ILE A 6 3.29 -0.06 -7.83
N LEU A 7 2.52 0.51 -6.92
CA LEU A 7 2.65 0.32 -5.48
C LEU A 7 1.45 -0.52 -5.02
N LEU A 8 1.70 -1.67 -4.44
CA LEU A 8 0.68 -2.64 -4.06
C LEU A 8 0.73 -2.93 -2.57
N SER A 9 -0.44 -2.95 -1.96
CA SER A 9 -0.67 -3.40 -0.59
C SER A 9 -1.41 -4.74 -0.59
N GLU A 10 -1.35 -5.47 0.53
CA GLU A 10 -2.11 -6.71 0.76
C GLU A 10 -1.83 -7.83 -0.26
N MET A 11 -0.57 -7.96 -0.65
CA MET A 11 -0.14 -9.01 -1.58
C MET A 11 0.17 -10.30 -0.81
N ASP A 12 -0.49 -11.39 -1.23
CA ASP A 12 -0.26 -12.73 -0.67
C ASP A 12 0.97 -13.41 -1.29
N LEU A 13 1.55 -14.34 -0.55
CA LEU A 13 2.57 -15.25 -1.06
C LEU A 13 2.41 -16.64 -0.41
N GLY A 14 1.95 -17.61 -1.19
CA GLY A 14 1.72 -18.98 -0.74
C GLY A 14 0.60 -19.06 0.30
N MET A 15 -0.53 -18.40 0.03
CA MET A 15 -1.75 -18.44 0.81
C MET A 15 -2.79 -19.34 0.13
N ALA A 16 -3.54 -20.12 0.92
CA ALA A 16 -4.59 -21.00 0.40
C ALA A 16 -5.68 -20.23 -0.36
N ARG A 17 -6.05 -19.03 0.12
CA ARG A 17 -7.06 -18.17 -0.52
C ARG A 17 -6.65 -17.63 -1.88
N THR A 18 -5.37 -17.68 -2.22
CA THR A 18 -4.80 -17.31 -3.53
C THR A 18 -4.16 -18.50 -4.23
N GLU A 19 -4.66 -19.73 -3.97
CA GLU A 19 -4.22 -20.97 -4.60
C GLU A 19 -2.70 -21.22 -4.45
N GLN A 20 -2.14 -20.87 -3.29
CA GLN A 20 -0.70 -20.98 -2.96
C GLN A 20 0.23 -20.19 -3.91
N ARG A 21 -0.32 -19.27 -4.71
CA ARG A 21 0.43 -18.53 -5.73
C ARG A 21 1.25 -17.40 -5.12
N ASP A 22 2.02 -16.77 -6.01
CA ASP A 22 2.66 -15.46 -5.83
C ASP A 22 1.99 -14.46 -6.78
N PRO A 23 0.90 -13.79 -6.39
CA PRO A 23 0.22 -12.79 -7.23
C PRO A 23 1.14 -11.66 -7.66
N THR A 24 2.12 -11.27 -6.84
CA THR A 24 3.10 -10.22 -7.19
C THR A 24 3.92 -10.64 -8.41
N ALA A 25 4.49 -11.83 -8.38
CA ALA A 25 5.28 -12.35 -9.52
C ALA A 25 4.41 -12.53 -10.77
N VAL A 26 3.19 -13.07 -10.61
CA VAL A 26 2.25 -13.25 -11.74
C VAL A 26 1.94 -11.92 -12.43
N ILE A 27 1.60 -10.89 -11.67
CA ILE A 27 1.28 -9.55 -12.22
C ILE A 27 2.54 -8.94 -12.87
N ALA A 28 3.70 -9.06 -12.21
CA ALA A 28 4.96 -8.53 -12.73
C ALA A 28 5.33 -9.18 -14.06
N ASP A 29 5.22 -10.50 -14.18
CA ASP A 29 5.49 -11.25 -15.40
C ASP A 29 4.55 -10.84 -16.54
N GLU A 30 3.24 -10.73 -16.27
CA GLU A 30 2.24 -10.31 -17.26
C GLU A 30 2.48 -8.88 -17.78
N LEU A 31 2.98 -7.99 -16.91
CA LEU A 31 3.27 -6.60 -17.26
C LEU A 31 4.70 -6.40 -17.78
N GLY A 32 5.57 -7.40 -17.71
CA GLY A 32 6.99 -7.29 -18.06
C GLY A 32 7.74 -6.35 -17.10
N MET A 33 7.39 -6.35 -15.81
CA MET A 33 7.95 -5.47 -14.80
C MET A 33 8.88 -6.21 -13.84
N ASN A 34 9.86 -5.50 -13.31
CA ASN A 34 10.62 -5.94 -12.13
C ASN A 34 9.79 -5.71 -10.88
N HIS A 35 9.99 -6.52 -9.84
CA HIS A 35 9.28 -6.33 -8.57
C HIS A 35 10.18 -6.56 -7.36
N ALA A 36 9.79 -5.96 -6.24
CA ALA A 36 10.29 -6.25 -4.90
C ALA A 36 9.08 -6.48 -3.98
N TYR A 37 9.18 -7.47 -3.10
CA TYR A 37 8.13 -7.86 -2.16
C TYR A 37 8.66 -7.80 -0.72
N GLY A 38 7.85 -7.28 0.19
CA GLY A 38 8.17 -7.22 1.62
C GLY A 38 7.07 -7.84 2.46
N VAL A 39 7.46 -8.77 3.33
CA VAL A 39 6.54 -9.46 4.23
C VAL A 39 6.14 -8.55 5.39
N GLU A 40 4.85 -8.27 5.54
CA GLU A 40 4.26 -7.67 6.75
C GLU A 40 4.00 -8.75 7.81
N PHE A 41 3.24 -9.76 7.43
CA PHE A 41 2.73 -10.78 8.34
C PHE A 41 2.98 -12.18 7.83
N LEU A 42 3.17 -13.09 8.80
CA LEU A 42 2.93 -14.51 8.67
C LEU A 42 1.52 -14.81 9.21
N GLU A 43 0.61 -15.22 8.34
CA GLU A 43 -0.74 -15.64 8.69
C GLU A 43 -0.71 -17.01 9.37
N LEU A 44 -1.31 -17.12 10.56
CA LEU A 44 -1.34 -18.36 11.34
C LEU A 44 -2.60 -19.19 11.13
N SER A 45 -3.53 -18.70 10.29
CA SER A 45 -4.78 -19.37 9.93
C SER A 45 -5.11 -19.13 8.47
N LEU A 46 -6.21 -19.71 8.00
CA LEU A 46 -6.75 -19.46 6.64
C LEU A 46 -7.56 -18.15 6.54
N GLY A 47 -7.58 -17.34 7.60
CA GLY A 47 -8.30 -16.09 7.65
C GLY A 47 -9.75 -16.22 8.15
N SER A 48 -10.57 -15.20 7.86
CA SER A 48 -11.98 -15.13 8.21
C SER A 48 -12.82 -16.18 7.47
N GLU A 49 -14.09 -16.31 7.84
CA GLU A 49 -15.03 -17.24 7.17
C GLU A 49 -15.14 -16.93 5.67
N ILE A 50 -15.16 -15.64 5.30
CA ILE A 50 -15.21 -15.22 3.90
C ILE A 50 -13.94 -15.65 3.16
N GLU A 51 -12.77 -15.39 3.70
CA GLU A 51 -11.49 -15.76 3.09
C GLU A 51 -11.35 -17.27 2.93
N ARG A 52 -11.77 -18.03 3.96
CA ARG A 52 -11.80 -19.50 3.89
C ARG A 52 -12.71 -20.04 2.79
N SER A 53 -13.74 -19.32 2.39
CA SER A 53 -14.60 -19.76 1.29
C SER A 53 -13.89 -19.77 -0.08
N PHE A 54 -12.76 -19.09 -0.21
CA PHE A 54 -11.90 -19.11 -1.41
C PHE A 54 -10.78 -20.14 -1.33
N CYS A 55 -10.54 -20.76 -0.17
CA CYS A 55 -9.46 -21.73 -0.02
C CYS A 55 -9.85 -23.08 -0.64
N HIS A 56 -8.94 -23.65 -1.44
CA HIS A 56 -9.02 -25.02 -1.92
C HIS A 56 -8.26 -25.98 -0.99
N ASP A 57 -7.23 -25.50 -0.31
CA ASP A 57 -6.43 -26.22 0.65
C ASP A 57 -6.80 -25.85 2.09
N ASP A 58 -6.51 -26.72 3.04
CA ASP A 58 -6.72 -26.50 4.48
C ASP A 58 -5.47 -25.97 5.21
N PHE A 59 -4.45 -25.53 4.46
CA PHE A 59 -3.20 -24.97 4.98
C PHE A 59 -2.65 -23.91 4.04
N ASN A 60 -1.79 -23.03 4.54
CA ASN A 60 -0.96 -22.12 3.77
C ASN A 60 0.43 -22.72 3.58
N GLU A 61 0.95 -22.78 2.35
CA GLU A 61 2.32 -23.26 2.09
C GLU A 61 3.38 -22.32 2.67
N LYS A 62 3.20 -21.02 2.54
CA LYS A 62 4.09 -19.98 3.09
C LYS A 62 3.39 -19.09 4.10
N GLY A 63 2.15 -18.68 3.80
CA GLY A 63 1.32 -17.88 4.68
C GLY A 63 1.76 -16.41 4.79
N PHE A 64 2.49 -15.89 3.79
CA PHE A 64 2.97 -14.51 3.84
C PHE A 64 1.97 -13.54 3.21
N HIS A 65 1.87 -12.38 3.83
CA HIS A 65 1.06 -11.25 3.42
C HIS A 65 1.90 -9.97 3.53
N GLY A 66 1.82 -9.08 2.53
CA GLY A 66 2.70 -7.91 2.54
C GLY A 66 2.49 -6.91 1.41
N ASN A 67 3.51 -6.11 1.16
CA ASN A 67 3.50 -5.06 0.14
C ASN A 67 4.44 -5.38 -1.01
N ALA A 68 4.18 -4.78 -2.18
CA ALA A 68 5.08 -4.89 -3.31
C ALA A 68 5.27 -3.55 -4.02
N LEU A 69 6.46 -3.39 -4.61
CA LEU A 69 6.81 -2.35 -5.57
C LEU A 69 7.12 -3.01 -6.90
N MET A 70 6.47 -2.54 -7.97
CA MET A 70 6.77 -2.97 -9.33
C MET A 70 7.26 -1.80 -10.17
N ALA A 71 8.18 -2.05 -11.11
CA ALA A 71 8.69 -1.05 -12.03
C ALA A 71 9.03 -1.62 -13.40
N SER A 72 8.75 -0.88 -14.47
CA SER A 72 9.20 -1.19 -15.84
C SER A 72 10.70 -1.00 -16.04
N VAL A 73 11.38 -0.36 -15.08
CA VAL A 73 12.83 -0.15 -15.01
C VAL A 73 13.43 -1.00 -13.89
N ALA A 74 14.77 -1.09 -13.85
CA ALA A 74 15.44 -1.80 -12.76
C ALA A 74 15.19 -1.15 -11.40
N LEU A 75 14.95 -1.99 -10.41
CA LEU A 75 14.90 -1.60 -9.00
C LEU A 75 16.32 -1.63 -8.44
N LYS A 76 16.90 -0.46 -8.16
CA LYS A 76 18.23 -0.34 -7.57
C LYS A 76 18.13 -0.25 -6.06
N ASP A 77 19.03 -0.92 -5.37
CA ASP A 77 19.15 -0.88 -3.91
C ASP A 77 17.80 -1.09 -3.21
N ALA A 78 17.04 -2.11 -3.66
CA ALA A 78 15.75 -2.43 -3.08
C ALA A 78 15.86 -2.71 -1.59
N PHE A 79 14.92 -2.18 -0.80
CA PHE A 79 14.93 -2.26 0.65
C PHE A 79 13.54 -2.57 1.22
N MET A 80 13.51 -3.03 2.45
CA MET A 80 12.30 -3.15 3.28
C MET A 80 12.56 -2.45 4.62
N ILE A 81 11.58 -1.66 5.05
CA ILE A 81 11.59 -0.99 6.35
C ILE A 81 10.45 -1.57 7.20
N ARG A 82 10.78 -2.15 8.36
CA ARG A 82 9.77 -2.52 9.35
C ARG A 82 9.30 -1.25 10.06
N LEU A 83 8.00 -0.97 10.02
CA LEU A 83 7.43 0.17 10.71
C LEU A 83 7.28 -0.10 12.21
N PRO A 84 7.23 0.95 13.07
CA PRO A 84 6.90 0.77 14.46
C PRO A 84 5.61 -0.03 14.63
N GLY A 85 5.66 -1.08 15.44
CA GLY A 85 4.56 -2.00 15.68
C GLY A 85 4.36 -2.27 17.17
N GLU A 86 3.17 -2.73 17.55
CA GLU A 86 2.79 -3.09 18.92
C GLU A 86 2.18 -4.51 18.95
N ALA A 87 2.49 -5.34 17.94
CA ALA A 87 1.94 -6.68 17.77
C ALA A 87 0.39 -6.72 17.85
N VAL A 88 -0.27 -5.71 17.28
CA VAL A 88 -1.72 -5.51 17.37
C VAL A 88 -2.46 -6.77 16.90
N TRP A 89 -2.09 -7.29 15.75
CA TRP A 89 -2.74 -8.46 15.14
C TRP A 89 -2.47 -9.78 15.86
N PHE A 90 -1.41 -9.87 16.64
CA PHE A 90 -1.13 -11.04 17.48
C PHE A 90 -1.96 -10.99 18.76
N ASN A 91 -2.16 -9.81 19.34
CA ASN A 91 -2.87 -9.61 20.59
C ASN A 91 -4.40 -9.56 20.42
N ASP A 92 -4.87 -8.94 19.33
CA ASP A 92 -6.28 -8.79 18.98
C ASP A 92 -6.50 -9.19 17.51
N SER A 93 -6.55 -10.48 17.30
CA SER A 93 -6.44 -11.07 15.96
C SER A 93 -7.71 -10.95 15.10
N ASN A 94 -8.87 -10.58 15.68
CA ASN A 94 -10.15 -10.57 14.95
C ASN A 94 -10.37 -11.83 14.07
N GLU A 95 -10.04 -13.01 14.61
CA GLU A 95 -10.07 -14.29 13.90
C GLU A 95 -8.99 -14.49 12.81
N GLN A 96 -8.08 -13.55 12.68
CA GLN A 96 -6.95 -13.59 11.73
C GLN A 96 -5.62 -13.45 12.46
N PRO A 97 -5.22 -14.45 13.29
CA PRO A 97 -3.98 -14.36 14.04
C PRO A 97 -2.77 -14.27 13.10
N ARG A 98 -1.91 -13.26 13.32
CA ARG A 98 -0.75 -12.96 12.49
C ARG A 98 0.48 -12.67 13.34
N ILE A 99 1.65 -13.06 12.86
CA ILE A 99 2.94 -12.65 13.42
C ILE A 99 3.58 -11.65 12.47
N GLY A 100 3.97 -10.50 12.97
CA GLY A 100 4.60 -9.43 12.21
C GLY A 100 3.98 -8.08 12.53
N ASP A 101 4.39 -7.10 11.78
CA ASP A 101 3.89 -5.73 11.82
C ASP A 101 4.02 -5.10 10.42
N ARG A 102 3.44 -3.93 10.23
CA ARG A 102 3.45 -3.19 8.98
C ARG A 102 4.88 -2.93 8.48
N CYS A 103 5.03 -2.90 7.16
CA CYS A 103 6.29 -2.58 6.52
C CYS A 103 6.10 -1.64 5.31
N ALA A 104 7.20 -1.11 4.83
CA ALA A 104 7.29 -0.45 3.54
C ALA A 104 8.36 -1.13 2.68
N VAL A 105 8.12 -1.19 1.38
CA VAL A 105 9.05 -1.74 0.38
C VAL A 105 9.40 -0.65 -0.60
N GLY A 106 10.68 -0.41 -0.84
CA GLY A 106 11.10 0.64 -1.73
C GLY A 106 12.35 0.30 -2.53
N ALA A 107 12.65 1.15 -3.48
CA ALA A 107 13.86 1.10 -4.28
C ALA A 107 14.18 2.47 -4.87
N ILE A 108 15.43 2.65 -5.33
CA ILE A 108 15.78 3.72 -6.23
C ILE A 108 15.38 3.30 -7.65
N VAL A 109 14.62 4.15 -8.33
CA VAL A 109 14.18 3.96 -9.72
C VAL A 109 14.67 5.11 -10.59
N GLU A 110 15.07 4.80 -11.81
CA GLU A 110 15.48 5.82 -12.77
C GLU A 110 14.27 6.39 -13.50
N THR A 111 14.27 7.70 -13.67
CA THR A 111 13.31 8.44 -14.50
C THR A 111 14.07 9.24 -15.56
N GLU A 112 13.35 9.85 -16.52
CA GLU A 112 13.98 10.77 -17.49
C GLU A 112 14.61 12.00 -16.82
N ALA A 113 14.09 12.40 -15.65
CA ALA A 113 14.59 13.54 -14.88
C ALA A 113 15.73 13.17 -13.91
N GLY A 114 16.04 11.87 -13.74
CA GLY A 114 17.05 11.35 -12.83
C GLY A 114 16.50 10.32 -11.84
N PRO A 115 17.30 9.89 -10.86
CA PRO A 115 16.85 8.91 -9.86
C PRO A 115 15.88 9.51 -8.85
N MET A 116 14.90 8.69 -8.42
CA MET A 116 14.02 8.98 -7.29
C MET A 116 13.86 7.73 -6.42
N VAL A 117 13.37 7.89 -5.19
CA VAL A 117 12.97 6.78 -4.32
C VAL A 117 11.47 6.55 -4.47
N ALA A 118 11.08 5.33 -4.82
CA ALA A 118 9.68 4.88 -4.83
C ALA A 118 9.44 3.87 -3.70
N VAL A 119 8.37 4.06 -2.93
CA VAL A 119 8.07 3.28 -1.73
C VAL A 119 6.59 2.91 -1.70
N SER A 120 6.31 1.61 -1.61
CA SER A 120 4.99 1.07 -1.30
C SER A 120 4.85 0.86 0.20
N VAL A 121 3.75 1.34 0.79
CA VAL A 121 3.47 1.26 2.23
C VAL A 121 2.02 0.91 2.51
N HIS A 122 1.80 0.18 3.58
CA HIS A 122 0.49 -0.07 4.15
C HIS A 122 0.56 0.23 5.65
N LEU A 123 -0.14 1.28 6.11
CA LEU A 123 -0.15 1.68 7.52
C LEU A 123 -1.19 0.88 8.32
N GLU A 124 -1.10 0.96 9.65
CA GLU A 124 -1.94 0.16 10.53
C GLU A 124 -3.41 0.60 10.49
N SER A 125 -4.29 -0.37 10.18
CA SER A 125 -5.73 -0.16 10.13
C SER A 125 -6.39 -0.14 11.51
N VAL A 126 -5.90 -0.96 12.45
CA VAL A 126 -6.43 -1.08 13.83
C VAL A 126 -5.63 -0.16 14.75
N ALA A 127 -5.65 1.16 14.47
CA ALA A 127 -4.82 2.12 15.19
C ALA A 127 -5.41 3.54 15.19
N THR A 128 -4.89 4.37 16.07
CA THR A 128 -5.24 5.81 16.12
C THR A 128 -4.50 6.60 15.04
N ALA A 129 -4.98 7.82 14.75
CA ALA A 129 -4.27 8.75 13.85
C ALA A 129 -2.83 9.01 14.30
N ALA A 130 -2.60 9.21 15.60
CA ALA A 130 -1.25 9.40 16.15
C ALA A 130 -0.32 8.18 15.97
N TYR A 131 -0.88 6.98 15.91
CA TYR A 131 -0.08 5.78 15.63
C TYR A 131 0.36 5.75 14.16
N ARG A 132 -0.54 6.00 13.21
CA ARG A 132 -0.21 6.11 11.79
C ARG A 132 0.76 7.25 11.50
N GLU A 133 0.63 8.38 12.22
CA GLU A 133 1.61 9.47 12.14
C GLU A 133 3.00 9.00 12.54
N ARG A 134 3.15 8.26 13.68
CA ARG A 134 4.46 7.70 14.10
C ARG A 134 5.03 6.73 13.06
N GLN A 135 4.18 5.89 12.43
CA GLN A 135 4.63 4.99 11.37
C GLN A 135 5.13 5.76 10.15
N MET A 136 4.37 6.76 9.68
CA MET A 136 4.77 7.61 8.55
C MET A 136 6.03 8.42 8.86
N ALA A 137 6.14 8.98 10.06
CA ALA A 137 7.33 9.73 10.47
C ALA A 137 8.59 8.84 10.46
N ALA A 138 8.50 7.62 11.02
CA ALA A 138 9.60 6.67 11.01
C ALA A 138 9.96 6.21 9.58
N LEU A 139 8.99 6.06 8.71
CA LEU A 139 9.21 5.75 7.30
C LEU A 139 9.96 6.88 6.60
N ILE A 140 9.51 8.12 6.75
CA ILE A 140 10.17 9.30 6.16
C ILE A 140 11.62 9.40 6.65
N ASP A 141 11.86 9.28 7.97
CA ASP A 141 13.21 9.32 8.55
C ASP A 141 14.13 8.25 7.92
N ALA A 142 13.64 7.02 7.76
CA ALA A 142 14.40 5.92 7.19
C ALA A 142 14.70 6.13 5.69
N VAL A 143 13.74 6.61 4.91
CA VAL A 143 13.91 6.89 3.47
C VAL A 143 14.88 8.04 3.25
N GLU A 144 14.79 9.11 4.05
CA GLU A 144 15.72 10.24 4.00
C GLU A 144 17.16 9.83 4.35
N ALA A 145 17.33 8.95 5.33
CA ALA A 145 18.63 8.41 5.70
C ALA A 145 19.20 7.46 4.61
N PHE A 146 18.31 6.68 3.95
CA PHE A 146 18.71 5.76 2.89
C PHE A 146 19.18 6.48 1.63
N ALA A 147 18.46 7.50 1.17
CA ALA A 147 18.75 8.21 -0.07
C ALA A 147 18.67 9.74 0.10
N PRO A 148 19.64 10.35 0.79
CA PRO A 148 19.63 11.78 1.10
C PRO A 148 19.55 12.63 -0.17
N GLY A 149 18.58 13.54 -0.21
CA GLY A 149 18.43 14.52 -1.28
C GLY A 149 17.78 14.03 -2.56
N LEU A 150 17.44 12.75 -2.68
CA LEU A 150 16.64 12.28 -3.81
C LEU A 150 15.16 12.69 -3.65
N PRO A 151 14.46 12.94 -4.77
CA PRO A 151 13.00 13.03 -4.77
C PRO A 151 12.38 11.74 -4.24
N ILE A 152 11.25 11.86 -3.52
CA ILE A 152 10.61 10.76 -2.82
C ILE A 152 9.15 10.64 -3.26
N LEU A 153 8.74 9.42 -3.61
CA LEU A 153 7.36 8.98 -3.82
C LEU A 153 7.05 7.88 -2.81
N ILE A 154 6.21 8.14 -1.84
CA ILE A 154 5.62 7.14 -0.93
C ILE A 154 4.15 7.00 -1.33
N GLY A 155 3.63 5.80 -1.45
CA GLY A 155 2.22 5.59 -1.74
C GLY A 155 1.70 4.26 -1.27
N GLY A 156 0.39 4.17 -1.10
CA GLY A 156 -0.31 2.96 -0.69
C GLY A 156 -1.52 3.24 0.18
N ASP A 157 -2.01 2.22 0.85
CA ASP A 157 -3.09 2.32 1.82
C ASP A 157 -2.58 2.89 3.15
N LEU A 158 -2.92 4.14 3.43
CA LEU A 158 -2.55 4.82 4.67
C LEU A 158 -3.59 4.64 5.78
N ASN A 159 -4.69 3.93 5.51
CA ASN A 159 -5.79 3.67 6.46
C ASN A 159 -6.35 4.93 7.15
N THR A 160 -6.32 6.06 6.45
CA THR A 160 -6.72 7.37 6.97
C THR A 160 -8.22 7.46 7.21
N GLY A 161 -8.63 7.97 8.38
CA GLY A 161 -10.04 8.09 8.74
C GLY A 161 -10.75 6.76 9.05
N ASN A 162 -10.05 5.63 9.08
CA ASN A 162 -10.65 4.30 9.20
C ASN A 162 -11.52 4.14 10.45
N HIS A 163 -11.16 4.74 11.59
CA HIS A 163 -11.93 4.69 12.82
C HIS A 163 -12.76 5.95 13.11
N THR A 164 -12.81 6.89 12.18
CA THR A 164 -13.55 8.16 12.30
C THR A 164 -14.64 8.31 11.24
N GLY A 165 -15.20 7.17 10.78
CA GLY A 165 -16.28 7.15 9.80
C GLY A 165 -15.86 7.54 8.38
N GLY A 166 -14.55 7.44 8.06
CA GLY A 166 -13.99 7.81 6.76
C GLY A 166 -13.50 9.26 6.69
N ASP A 167 -13.53 10.00 7.80
CA ASP A 167 -13.02 11.37 7.85
C ASP A 167 -11.49 11.37 7.95
N TYR A 168 -10.82 11.37 6.81
CA TYR A 168 -9.36 11.43 6.71
C TYR A 168 -8.75 12.72 7.25
N SER A 169 -9.53 13.81 7.38
CA SER A 169 -9.04 15.08 7.91
C SER A 169 -8.65 14.99 9.39
N THR A 170 -9.08 13.93 10.06
CA THR A 170 -8.70 13.64 11.45
C THR A 170 -7.31 12.99 11.59
N ASP A 171 -6.70 12.56 10.48
CA ASP A 171 -5.37 11.96 10.49
C ASP A 171 -4.26 13.04 10.51
N THR A 172 -3.47 13.02 11.57
CA THR A 172 -2.42 14.00 11.82
C THR A 172 -1.16 13.78 10.97
N LEU A 173 -1.04 12.62 10.30
CA LEU A 173 0.08 12.30 9.43
C LEU A 173 0.24 13.30 8.26
N PHE A 174 -0.86 13.86 7.74
CA PHE A 174 -0.81 14.83 6.64
C PHE A 174 -0.10 16.13 7.07
N ALA A 175 -0.55 16.72 8.19
CA ALA A 175 0.08 17.91 8.73
C ALA A 175 1.56 17.69 9.10
N MET A 176 1.90 16.50 9.61
CA MET A 176 3.28 16.13 9.91
C MET A 176 4.11 16.03 8.62
N ALA A 177 3.60 15.37 7.56
CA ALA A 177 4.28 15.24 6.28
C ALA A 177 4.47 16.61 5.59
N GLU A 178 3.42 17.44 5.56
CA GLU A 178 3.47 18.80 5.04
C GLU A 178 4.50 19.67 5.78
N GLY A 179 4.56 19.55 7.11
CA GLY A 179 5.56 20.22 7.95
C GLY A 179 7.01 19.80 7.64
N ARG A 180 7.21 18.67 6.96
CA ARG A 180 8.50 18.17 6.46
C ARG A 180 8.73 18.46 4.96
N GLY A 181 7.85 19.25 4.34
CA GLY A 181 7.94 19.65 2.93
C GLY A 181 7.44 18.58 1.94
N PHE A 182 6.60 17.65 2.40
CA PHE A 182 5.90 16.71 1.51
C PHE A 182 4.56 17.28 1.07
N GLU A 183 4.09 16.84 -0.09
CA GLU A 183 2.76 17.10 -0.63
C GLU A 183 1.95 15.80 -0.61
N CYS A 184 0.62 15.91 -0.43
CA CYS A 184 -0.27 14.77 -0.28
C CYS A 184 -1.28 14.73 -1.44
N HIS A 185 -1.36 13.61 -2.16
CA HIS A 185 -2.19 13.45 -3.35
C HIS A 185 -3.03 12.18 -3.23
N GLY A 186 -4.35 12.30 -3.22
CA GLY A 186 -5.29 11.18 -3.12
C GLY A 186 -6.32 11.13 -4.25
N GLY A 187 -6.07 11.81 -5.37
CA GLY A 187 -7.10 12.05 -6.40
C GLY A 187 -8.14 13.07 -5.94
N PRO A 188 -9.29 13.16 -6.61
CA PRO A 188 -10.36 14.08 -6.23
C PRO A 188 -10.78 13.90 -4.76
N LEU A 189 -10.87 15.01 -4.01
CA LEU A 189 -11.12 14.97 -2.56
C LEU A 189 -12.54 14.51 -2.20
N ASP A 190 -13.48 14.61 -3.12
CA ASP A 190 -14.87 14.19 -3.01
C ASP A 190 -15.10 12.72 -3.41
N GLN A 191 -14.05 11.99 -3.79
CA GLN A 191 -14.12 10.60 -4.17
C GLN A 191 -13.41 9.72 -3.14
N THR A 192 -13.98 8.57 -2.86
CA THR A 192 -13.40 7.53 -1.98
C THR A 192 -12.59 6.53 -2.81
N SER A 193 -11.58 5.92 -2.20
CA SER A 193 -10.75 4.89 -2.84
C SER A 193 -11.21 3.46 -2.55
N THR A 194 -12.08 3.26 -1.54
CA THR A 194 -12.62 1.94 -1.23
C THR A 194 -14.00 1.72 -1.83
N ARG A 195 -14.37 0.47 -2.06
CA ARG A 195 -15.68 0.03 -2.56
C ARG A 195 -16.10 -1.30 -1.95
N PRO A 196 -17.40 -1.64 -1.94
CA PRO A 196 -17.85 -3.00 -1.62
C PRO A 196 -17.25 -4.02 -2.59
N SER A 197 -16.79 -5.14 -2.05
CA SER A 197 -16.23 -6.28 -2.79
C SER A 197 -16.68 -7.60 -2.20
N LEU A 198 -16.19 -8.72 -2.73
CA LEU A 198 -16.50 -10.05 -2.21
C LEU A 198 -15.97 -10.27 -0.79
N ILE A 199 -14.90 -9.56 -0.40
CA ILE A 199 -14.24 -9.72 0.91
C ILE A 199 -14.57 -8.58 1.88
N THR A 200 -15.28 -7.54 1.45
CA THR A 200 -15.60 -6.38 2.29
C THR A 200 -16.54 -6.76 3.43
N ARG A 201 -16.11 -6.54 4.67
CA ARG A 201 -16.92 -6.73 5.88
C ARG A 201 -17.97 -5.63 6.09
N PHE A 202 -17.76 -4.45 5.51
CA PHE A 202 -18.57 -3.25 5.70
C PHE A 202 -19.03 -2.69 4.35
N PRO A 203 -20.00 -3.31 3.67
CA PRO A 203 -20.39 -2.96 2.30
C PRO A 203 -20.95 -1.55 2.14
N ASP A 204 -21.45 -0.95 3.22
CA ASP A 204 -22.00 0.41 3.20
C ASP A 204 -20.94 1.50 3.50
N ARG A 205 -19.69 1.12 3.73
CA ARG A 205 -18.60 2.05 4.03
C ARG A 205 -17.72 2.22 2.81
N THR A 206 -17.60 3.47 2.38
CA THR A 206 -16.59 3.89 1.40
C THR A 206 -15.72 4.97 2.02
N MET A 207 -14.40 4.83 1.86
CA MET A 207 -13.41 5.68 2.52
C MET A 207 -12.32 6.10 1.56
N LYS A 208 -11.60 7.14 1.90
CA LYS A 208 -10.42 7.60 1.18
C LYS A 208 -9.18 7.19 1.97
N LEU A 209 -8.65 6.02 1.69
CA LEU A 209 -7.55 5.41 2.45
C LEU A 209 -6.20 5.51 1.72
N ASP A 210 -6.23 5.57 0.39
CA ASP A 210 -5.06 5.46 -0.48
C ASP A 210 -4.55 6.84 -0.88
N TRP A 211 -3.24 7.05 -0.73
CA TRP A 211 -2.60 8.35 -0.95
C TRP A 211 -1.18 8.18 -1.50
N PHE A 212 -0.72 9.21 -2.20
CA PHE A 212 0.69 9.49 -2.45
C PHE A 212 1.17 10.62 -1.56
N ILE A 213 2.32 10.46 -0.95
CA ILE A 213 3.06 11.45 -0.15
C ILE A 213 4.38 11.70 -0.90
N THR A 214 4.59 12.89 -1.40
CA THR A 214 5.69 13.17 -2.32
C THR A 214 6.53 14.36 -1.88
N ARG A 215 7.82 14.32 -2.19
CA ARG A 215 8.71 15.47 -2.03
C ARG A 215 9.72 15.54 -3.17
N GLY A 216 9.98 16.74 -3.67
CA GLY A 216 10.90 16.95 -4.78
C GLY A 216 10.35 16.49 -6.13
N LEU A 217 9.05 16.20 -6.22
CA LEU A 217 8.34 15.80 -7.43
C LEU A 217 7.33 16.86 -7.82
N LYS A 218 7.20 17.12 -9.10
CA LYS A 218 6.10 17.91 -9.66
C LYS A 218 5.00 16.96 -10.08
N ILE A 219 3.92 16.93 -9.31
CA ILE A 219 2.76 16.08 -9.58
C ILE A 219 1.76 16.86 -10.43
N GLY A 220 1.35 16.25 -11.54
CA GLY A 220 0.30 16.76 -12.42
C GLY A 220 -1.08 16.22 -12.03
N GLU A 221 -1.78 15.64 -13.00
CA GLU A 221 -3.11 15.07 -12.75
C GLU A 221 -3.05 13.90 -11.80
N SER A 222 -4.03 13.83 -10.89
CA SER A 222 -4.26 12.69 -10.01
C SER A 222 -5.75 12.29 -10.08
N HIS A 223 -6.03 11.01 -10.34
CA HIS A 223 -7.38 10.48 -10.51
C HIS A 223 -7.51 9.05 -10.00
N LEU A 224 -8.75 8.56 -9.89
CA LEU A 224 -9.03 7.18 -9.55
C LEU A 224 -9.38 6.38 -10.81
N VAL A 225 -8.90 5.14 -10.84
CA VAL A 225 -9.27 4.13 -11.82
C VAL A 225 -10.07 3.05 -11.13
N SER A 226 -11.29 2.83 -11.60
CA SER A 226 -12.20 1.85 -11.02
C SER A 226 -11.63 0.43 -11.06
N SER A 227 -11.75 -0.29 -9.96
CA SER A 227 -11.41 -1.71 -9.84
C SER A 227 -12.53 -2.65 -10.33
N LEU A 228 -13.56 -2.14 -11.01
CA LEU A 228 -14.58 -2.97 -11.62
C LEU A 228 -14.10 -3.58 -12.93
N ASN A 229 -14.44 -4.85 -13.16
CA ASN A 229 -14.24 -5.49 -14.47
C ASN A 229 -15.34 -5.07 -15.45
N GLY A 230 -15.28 -5.58 -16.69
CA GLY A 230 -16.27 -5.28 -17.75
C GLY A 230 -17.71 -5.75 -17.47
N GLU A 231 -17.95 -6.47 -16.38
CA GLU A 231 -19.27 -6.93 -15.90
C GLU A 231 -19.69 -6.22 -14.61
N ASP A 232 -19.06 -5.08 -14.26
CA ASP A 232 -19.28 -4.32 -13.02
C ASP A 232 -19.02 -5.11 -11.74
N LYS A 233 -18.16 -6.17 -11.81
CA LYS A 233 -17.75 -6.93 -10.65
C LYS A 233 -16.45 -6.36 -10.07
N PRO A 234 -16.34 -6.15 -8.75
CA PRO A 234 -15.13 -5.66 -8.14
C PRO A 234 -14.01 -6.71 -8.20
N LEU A 235 -12.83 -6.28 -8.68
CA LEU A 235 -11.59 -7.05 -8.67
C LEU A 235 -10.77 -6.79 -7.41
N SER A 236 -11.06 -5.69 -6.71
CA SER A 236 -10.48 -5.28 -5.45
C SER A 236 -11.51 -4.46 -4.70
N ASP A 237 -11.42 -4.38 -3.39
CA ASP A 237 -12.17 -3.45 -2.54
C ASP A 237 -11.56 -2.04 -2.52
N HIS A 238 -10.44 -1.85 -3.22
CA HIS A 238 -9.86 -0.54 -3.49
C HIS A 238 -9.84 -0.22 -4.98
N ASP A 239 -10.11 1.04 -5.30
CA ASP A 239 -9.84 1.65 -6.60
C ASP A 239 -8.39 2.12 -6.65
N MET A 240 -7.78 2.02 -7.82
CA MET A 240 -6.40 2.45 -8.01
C MET A 240 -6.31 3.98 -8.08
N ILE A 241 -5.45 4.60 -7.28
CA ILE A 241 -5.07 5.99 -7.47
C ILE A 241 -3.92 6.05 -8.48
N VAL A 242 -4.03 6.97 -9.43
CA VAL A 242 -3.00 7.25 -10.43
C VAL A 242 -2.61 8.71 -10.32
N CYS A 243 -1.31 8.99 -10.31
CA CYS A 243 -0.79 10.34 -10.45
C CYS A 243 0.24 10.42 -11.57
N THR A 244 0.31 11.57 -12.24
CA THR A 244 1.33 11.85 -13.25
C THR A 244 2.48 12.61 -12.61
N ILE A 245 3.72 12.13 -12.78
CA ILE A 245 4.93 12.86 -12.40
C ILE A 245 5.40 13.64 -13.64
N GLU A 246 5.30 14.97 -13.60
CA GLU A 246 5.71 15.85 -14.70
C GLU A 246 7.21 16.16 -14.69
N GLY A 247 7.91 15.87 -13.61
CA GLY A 247 9.33 16.10 -13.42
C GLY A 247 9.69 16.29 -11.95
N PHE A 248 10.89 16.81 -11.72
CA PHE A 248 11.33 17.13 -10.36
C PHE A 248 11.11 18.62 -10.07
N SER A 249 10.71 18.93 -8.84
CA SER A 249 10.67 20.31 -8.33
C SER A 249 12.06 20.69 -7.84
N VAL A 250 12.48 21.91 -8.17
CA VAL A 250 13.78 22.49 -7.80
C VAL A 250 13.74 23.01 -6.37
#